data_8eae439b181c3539aa17403b2160beea
#
_entry.id   8eae439b181c3539aa17403b2160beea
#
_cell.length_a   1.000
_cell.length_b   1.000
_cell.length_c   1.000
_cell.angle_alpha   90.00
_cell.angle_beta   90.00
_cell.angle_gamma   90.00
#
_symmetry.space_group_name_H-M   'P 1'
#
loop_
_entity.id
_entity.type
_entity.pdbx_description
1 polymer ?
#
loop_
_entity_poly.entity_id
_entity_poly.type
_entity_poly.pdbx_seq_one_letter_code
_entity_poly.pdbx_strand_id
1 'polypeptide(L)'
;MPERHITVQRRMAASTGSVWALFADFPNLASHWSGLRATRAIGNQTSGVGARRHVELKPIGSMDETVTTWEEGRRIDTQNQPSVSVPFNRAETTLTLEPDDDGTLATFDYRYVPRGGPIGRLTGPLIDKMLTATFTEMLAATEAAALANSGER
;
A
#
# COMPACT_ATOMS: atom_id res chain seq x y z
N MET A 1 5.02 -6.86 -22.03
CA MET A 1 4.88 -7.80 -20.90
C MET A 1 3.52 -7.66 -20.28
N PRO A 2 2.82 -8.75 -20.04
CA PRO A 2 1.53 -8.65 -19.39
C PRO A 2 1.67 -8.16 -17.95
N GLU A 3 0.82 -7.21 -17.62
CA GLU A 3 0.68 -6.69 -16.27
C GLU A 3 -0.03 -7.74 -15.41
N ARG A 4 0.42 -7.91 -14.18
CA ARG A 4 -0.25 -8.77 -13.20
C ARG A 4 -1.03 -7.91 -12.24
N HIS A 5 -2.11 -8.46 -11.72
CA HIS A 5 -3.02 -7.73 -10.84
C HIS A 5 -3.44 -8.63 -9.68
N ILE A 6 -3.30 -8.11 -8.48
CA ILE A 6 -3.82 -8.76 -7.27
C ILE A 6 -4.73 -7.79 -6.52
N THR A 7 -5.70 -8.33 -5.81
CA THR A 7 -6.63 -7.56 -4.98
C THR A 7 -6.69 -8.19 -3.60
N VAL A 8 -6.55 -7.36 -2.58
CA VAL A 8 -6.70 -7.77 -1.18
C VAL A 8 -7.80 -6.92 -0.56
N GLN A 9 -8.71 -7.55 0.16
CA GLN A 9 -9.79 -6.86 0.86
C GLN A 9 -9.82 -7.24 2.33
N ARG A 10 -10.28 -6.32 3.17
CA ARG A 10 -10.51 -6.59 4.58
C ARG A 10 -11.71 -5.79 5.08
N ARG A 11 -12.63 -6.49 5.74
CA ARG A 11 -13.68 -5.83 6.52
C ARG A 11 -13.10 -5.51 7.89
N MET A 12 -13.04 -4.22 8.19
CA MET A 12 -12.42 -3.73 9.41
C MET A 12 -13.48 -3.26 10.39
N ALA A 13 -13.25 -3.54 11.68
CA ALA A 13 -14.12 -3.04 12.75
C ALA A 13 -13.92 -1.53 12.99
N ALA A 14 -12.80 -0.97 12.56
CA ALA A 14 -12.49 0.45 12.75
C ALA A 14 -13.29 1.32 11.77
N SER A 15 -13.67 2.52 12.22
CA SER A 15 -14.39 3.49 11.38
C SER A 15 -13.55 3.94 10.19
N THR A 16 -14.22 4.34 9.11
CA THR A 16 -13.54 4.83 7.90
C THR A 16 -12.63 6.01 8.20
N GLY A 17 -13.05 6.93 9.07
CA GLY A 17 -12.21 8.07 9.46
C GLY A 17 -10.93 7.66 10.19
N SER A 18 -11.00 6.67 11.06
CA SER A 18 -9.84 6.17 11.79
C SER A 18 -8.86 5.45 10.87
N VAL A 19 -9.37 4.67 9.92
CA VAL A 19 -8.53 3.98 8.93
C VAL A 19 -7.90 4.99 7.97
N TRP A 20 -8.71 5.94 7.49
CA TRP A 20 -8.23 6.98 6.58
C TRP A 20 -7.09 7.79 7.20
N ALA A 21 -7.19 8.17 8.47
CA ALA A 21 -6.17 8.95 9.14
C ALA A 21 -4.77 8.31 9.05
N LEU A 22 -4.71 6.98 9.08
CA LEU A 22 -3.44 6.25 8.97
C LEU A 22 -2.87 6.28 7.55
N PHE A 23 -3.71 6.06 6.54
CA PHE A 23 -3.26 6.09 5.15
C PHE A 23 -2.98 7.52 4.67
N ALA A 24 -3.73 8.50 5.19
CA ALA A 24 -3.53 9.91 4.85
C ALA A 24 -2.23 10.47 5.42
N ASP A 25 -1.71 9.87 6.47
CA ASP A 25 -0.36 10.15 6.98
C ASP A 25 0.66 9.42 6.09
N PHE A 26 0.65 9.77 4.82
CA PHE A 26 1.28 9.05 3.73
C PHE A 26 2.76 8.73 3.94
N PRO A 27 3.61 9.67 4.42
CA PRO A 27 5.03 9.39 4.60
C PRO A 27 5.34 8.41 5.74
N ASN A 28 4.38 8.14 6.61
CA ASN A 28 4.60 7.42 7.87
C ASN A 28 3.99 6.02 7.91
N LEU A 29 3.79 5.39 6.76
CA LEU A 29 3.19 4.04 6.70
C LEU A 29 3.94 3.03 7.58
N ALA A 30 5.26 3.10 7.65
CA ALA A 30 6.06 2.18 8.46
C ALA A 30 5.83 2.35 9.96
N SER A 31 5.19 3.43 10.40
CA SER A 31 4.94 3.66 11.83
C SER A 31 3.91 2.69 12.42
N HIS A 32 3.04 2.14 11.60
CA HIS A 32 2.04 1.16 12.09
C HIS A 32 2.11 -0.21 11.40
N TRP A 33 3.02 -0.38 10.44
CA TRP A 33 3.18 -1.65 9.75
C TRP A 33 4.66 -2.03 9.63
N SER A 34 5.04 -3.10 10.29
CA SER A 34 6.42 -3.57 10.35
C SER A 34 6.89 -4.31 9.09
N GLY A 35 6.03 -4.48 8.10
CA GLY A 35 6.39 -5.10 6.81
C GLY A 35 7.36 -4.28 5.98
N LEU A 36 7.54 -3.00 6.32
CA LEU A 36 8.52 -2.10 5.71
C LEU A 36 9.62 -1.80 6.73
N ARG A 37 10.86 -1.59 6.23
CA ARG A 37 11.95 -1.14 7.10
C ARG A 37 11.81 0.31 7.50
N ALA A 38 11.45 1.16 6.55
CA ALA A 38 11.31 2.59 6.80
C ALA A 38 10.49 3.24 5.69
N THR A 39 9.87 4.36 6.02
CA THR A 39 9.25 5.25 5.03
C THR A 39 9.58 6.68 5.40
N ARG A 40 9.71 7.54 4.39
CA ARG A 40 9.95 8.97 4.58
C ARG A 40 9.40 9.78 3.42
N ALA A 41 9.06 11.02 3.69
CA ALA A 41 8.62 11.94 2.65
C ALA A 41 9.76 12.27 1.69
N ILE A 42 9.42 12.44 0.42
CA ILE A 42 10.30 13.04 -0.59
C ILE A 42 9.73 14.44 -0.86
N GLY A 43 10.51 15.47 -0.54
CA GLY A 43 10.05 16.85 -0.67
C GLY A 43 9.18 17.30 0.49
N ASN A 44 8.46 18.38 0.29
CA ASN A 44 7.71 19.05 1.36
C ASN A 44 6.22 18.71 1.37
N GLN A 45 5.70 18.13 0.30
CA GLN A 45 4.29 17.77 0.21
C GLN A 45 4.08 16.39 0.83
N THR A 46 3.19 16.29 1.81
CA THR A 46 2.95 15.04 2.54
C THR A 46 1.56 14.43 2.30
N SER A 47 0.70 15.11 1.54
CA SER A 47 -0.65 14.63 1.24
C SER A 47 -1.13 15.16 -0.10
N GLY A 48 -2.19 14.56 -0.63
CA GLY A 48 -2.79 14.97 -1.90
C GLY A 48 -2.01 14.49 -3.11
N VAL A 49 -2.54 14.80 -4.30
CA VAL A 49 -1.90 14.45 -5.57
C VAL A 49 -0.54 15.11 -5.66
N GLY A 50 0.47 14.34 -6.04
CA GLY A 50 1.85 14.80 -6.14
C GLY A 50 2.69 14.53 -4.90
N ALA A 51 2.09 14.13 -3.78
CA ALA A 51 2.84 13.71 -2.60
C ALA A 51 3.69 12.48 -2.95
N ARG A 52 4.92 12.45 -2.44
CA ARG A 52 5.86 11.37 -2.72
C ARG A 52 6.47 10.84 -1.43
N ARG A 53 6.73 9.54 -1.42
CA ARG A 53 7.46 8.92 -0.32
C ARG A 53 8.47 7.91 -0.83
N HIS A 54 9.53 7.73 -0.05
CA HIS A 54 10.51 6.67 -0.24
C HIS A 54 10.19 5.54 0.73
N VAL A 55 10.14 4.32 0.22
CA VAL A 55 9.79 3.13 0.99
C VAL A 55 10.96 2.17 0.94
N GLU A 56 11.46 1.73 2.09
CA GLU A 56 12.49 0.69 2.15
C GLU A 56 11.85 -0.65 2.50
N LEU A 57 12.09 -1.62 1.64
CA LEU A 57 11.44 -2.93 1.67
C LEU A 57 12.25 -3.94 2.49
N LYS A 58 11.59 -4.99 2.91
CA LYS A 58 12.24 -6.18 3.50
C LYS A 58 12.15 -7.33 2.52
N PRO A 59 13.18 -8.15 2.38
CA PRO A 59 14.50 -8.07 3.04
C PRO A 59 15.44 -7.08 2.37
N ILE A 60 15.13 -6.64 1.14
CA ILE A 60 15.99 -5.76 0.35
C ILE A 60 15.15 -4.96 -0.65
N GLY A 61 15.70 -3.82 -1.06
CA GLY A 61 15.11 -3.00 -2.10
C GLY A 61 14.37 -1.80 -1.56
N SER A 62 13.98 -0.94 -2.48
CA SER A 62 13.24 0.28 -2.16
C SER A 62 12.30 0.65 -3.29
N MET A 63 11.46 1.61 -3.03
CA MET A 63 10.46 2.07 -3.98
C MET A 63 10.16 3.54 -3.71
N ASP A 64 10.07 4.33 -4.77
CA ASP A 64 9.58 5.71 -4.68
C ASP A 64 8.13 5.72 -5.17
N GLU A 65 7.24 6.20 -4.32
CA GLU A 65 5.81 6.20 -4.59
C GLU A 65 5.29 7.62 -4.72
N THR A 66 4.50 7.86 -5.76
CA THR A 66 3.91 9.18 -6.04
C THR A 66 2.39 9.04 -6.11
N VAL A 67 1.69 9.88 -5.36
CA VAL A 67 0.23 9.92 -5.38
C VAL A 67 -0.26 10.50 -6.70
N THR A 68 -1.13 9.76 -7.38
CA THR A 68 -1.74 10.18 -8.64
C THR A 68 -3.23 10.50 -8.50
N THR A 69 -3.90 9.94 -7.50
CA THR A 69 -5.30 10.24 -7.17
C THR A 69 -5.43 10.34 -5.66
N TRP A 70 -6.17 11.34 -5.19
CA TRP A 70 -6.44 11.53 -3.77
C TRP A 70 -7.88 12.02 -3.60
N GLU A 71 -8.74 11.14 -3.09
CA GLU A 71 -10.11 11.47 -2.75
C GLU A 71 -10.25 11.35 -1.24
N GLU A 72 -10.42 12.47 -0.57
CA GLU A 72 -10.41 12.57 0.88
C GLU A 72 -11.38 11.58 1.54
N GLY A 73 -10.85 10.77 2.45
CA GLY A 73 -11.62 9.77 3.18
C GLY A 73 -11.95 8.51 2.39
N ARG A 74 -11.52 8.40 1.13
CA ARG A 74 -12.05 7.38 0.25
C ARG A 74 -11.03 6.64 -0.61
N ARG A 75 -10.07 7.35 -1.24
CA ARG A 75 -9.21 6.72 -2.24
C ARG A 75 -7.85 7.39 -2.37
N ILE A 76 -6.82 6.56 -2.47
CA ILE A 76 -5.46 6.99 -2.81
C ILE A 76 -4.93 6.05 -3.89
N ASP A 77 -4.50 6.60 -5.02
CA ASP A 77 -3.78 5.86 -6.04
C ASP A 77 -2.33 6.31 -6.07
N THR A 78 -1.41 5.38 -6.29
CA THR A 78 0.02 5.70 -6.42
C THR A 78 0.62 5.04 -7.65
N GLN A 79 1.67 5.67 -8.18
CA GLN A 79 2.60 5.08 -9.12
C GLN A 79 3.90 4.82 -8.37
N ASN A 80 4.44 3.61 -8.51
CA ASN A 80 5.58 3.17 -7.73
C ASN A 80 6.73 2.79 -8.64
N GLN A 81 7.90 3.37 -8.37
CA GLN A 81 9.13 3.09 -9.11
C GLN A 81 10.06 2.27 -8.22
N PRO A 82 10.17 0.95 -8.46
CA PRO A 82 11.04 0.09 -7.66
C PRO A 82 12.51 0.24 -8.02
N SER A 83 13.39 -0.02 -7.04
CA SER A 83 14.82 -0.18 -7.28
C SER A 83 15.08 -1.49 -8.04
N VAL A 84 16.29 -1.63 -8.58
CA VAL A 84 16.65 -2.79 -9.43
C VAL A 84 16.64 -4.12 -8.69
N SER A 85 16.74 -4.11 -7.37
CA SER A 85 16.68 -5.33 -6.56
C SER A 85 15.28 -5.88 -6.35
N VAL A 86 14.25 -5.12 -6.72
CA VAL A 86 12.85 -5.56 -6.64
C VAL A 86 12.50 -6.36 -7.90
N PRO A 87 11.77 -7.49 -7.78
CA PRO A 87 11.54 -8.38 -8.93
C PRO A 87 10.48 -7.91 -9.93
N PHE A 88 10.11 -6.63 -9.91
CA PHE A 88 9.21 -6.05 -10.91
C PHE A 88 9.65 -4.63 -11.27
N ASN A 89 9.26 -4.20 -12.48
CA ASN A 89 9.76 -2.94 -13.08
C ASN A 89 9.01 -1.71 -12.63
N ARG A 90 7.73 -1.86 -12.39
CA ARG A 90 6.85 -0.77 -11.96
C ARG A 90 5.63 -1.37 -11.30
N ALA A 91 4.97 -0.57 -10.50
CA ALA A 91 3.71 -0.96 -9.88
C ALA A 91 2.80 0.26 -9.74
N GLU A 92 1.51 -0.01 -9.68
CA GLU A 92 0.49 0.99 -9.40
C GLU A 92 -0.43 0.43 -8.32
N THR A 93 -0.84 1.26 -7.38
CA THR A 93 -1.75 0.86 -6.32
C THR A 93 -3.02 1.68 -6.36
N THR A 94 -4.12 1.07 -5.94
CA THR A 94 -5.36 1.75 -5.65
C THR A 94 -5.85 1.26 -4.29
N LEU A 95 -5.92 2.17 -3.34
CA LEU A 95 -6.54 1.93 -2.05
C LEU A 95 -7.90 2.60 -2.04
N THR A 96 -8.96 1.83 -1.73
CA THR A 96 -10.30 2.40 -1.55
C THR A 96 -10.85 1.99 -0.19
N LEU A 97 -11.54 2.93 0.45
CA LEU A 97 -12.22 2.72 1.71
C LEU A 97 -13.70 3.01 1.51
N GLU A 98 -14.56 2.09 1.96
CA GLU A 98 -16.01 2.27 1.90
C GLU A 98 -16.58 2.01 3.29
N PRO A 99 -17.53 2.83 3.76
CA PRO A 99 -18.23 2.50 5.00
C PRO A 99 -18.92 1.14 4.89
N ASP A 100 -18.84 0.34 5.94
CA ASP A 100 -19.42 -1.00 6.01
C ASP A 100 -20.02 -1.16 7.42
N ASP A 101 -21.30 -0.87 7.56
CA ASP A 101 -21.97 -0.72 8.86
C ASP A 101 -21.20 0.30 9.71
N ASP A 102 -20.73 -0.06 10.91
CA ASP A 102 -19.94 0.82 11.77
C ASP A 102 -18.44 0.76 11.46
N GLY A 103 -18.06 -0.07 10.51
CA GLY A 103 -16.66 -0.30 10.15
C GLY A 103 -16.33 0.16 8.73
N THR A 104 -15.36 -0.50 8.14
CA THR A 104 -14.80 -0.13 6.85
C THR A 104 -14.54 -1.37 6.00
N LEU A 105 -14.91 -1.32 4.72
CA LEU A 105 -14.38 -2.26 3.72
C LEU A 105 -13.20 -1.59 3.05
N ALA A 106 -12.00 -2.13 3.29
CA ALA A 106 -10.76 -1.66 2.65
C ALA A 106 -10.42 -2.59 1.50
N THR A 107 -10.14 -2.00 0.34
CA THR A 107 -9.71 -2.73 -0.86
C THR A 107 -8.39 -2.17 -1.33
N PHE A 108 -7.41 -3.05 -1.55
CA PHE A 108 -6.10 -2.68 -2.03
C PHE A 108 -5.81 -3.46 -3.31
N ASP A 109 -5.73 -2.73 -4.41
CA ASP A 109 -5.40 -3.26 -5.73
C ASP A 109 -3.95 -2.96 -6.05
N TYR A 110 -3.22 -3.96 -6.52
CA TYR A 110 -1.83 -3.82 -6.90
C TYR A 110 -1.61 -4.38 -8.29
N ARG A 111 -1.13 -3.55 -9.19
CA ARG A 111 -0.79 -3.90 -10.57
C ARG A 111 0.70 -3.74 -10.75
N TYR A 112 1.36 -4.73 -11.32
CA TYR A 112 2.81 -4.69 -11.50
C TYR A 112 3.25 -5.48 -12.73
N VAL A 113 4.44 -5.17 -13.24
CA VAL A 113 5.06 -5.83 -14.37
C VAL A 113 6.31 -6.57 -13.89
N PRO A 114 6.32 -7.91 -13.89
CA PRO A 114 7.51 -8.67 -13.47
C PRO A 114 8.73 -8.36 -14.34
N ARG A 115 9.92 -8.40 -13.72
CA ARG A 115 11.18 -8.25 -14.45
C ARG A 115 11.54 -9.56 -15.14
N GLY A 116 12.40 -9.46 -16.17
CA GLY A 116 13.06 -10.62 -16.75
C GLY A 116 12.32 -11.27 -17.91
N GLY A 117 11.40 -10.58 -18.56
CA GLY A 117 10.73 -11.09 -19.76
C GLY A 117 10.10 -12.45 -19.54
N PRO A 118 10.48 -13.48 -20.33
CA PRO A 118 9.91 -14.83 -20.18
C PRO A 118 10.13 -15.44 -18.80
N ILE A 119 11.23 -15.11 -18.13
CA ILE A 119 11.51 -15.57 -16.76
C ILE A 119 10.51 -14.95 -15.79
N GLY A 120 10.12 -13.71 -16.03
CA GLY A 120 9.10 -13.04 -15.22
C GLY A 120 7.75 -13.74 -15.25
N ARG A 121 7.41 -14.42 -16.35
CA ARG A 121 6.18 -15.21 -16.44
C ARG A 121 6.21 -16.43 -15.52
N LEU A 122 7.39 -17.00 -15.31
CA LEU A 122 7.55 -18.16 -14.42
C LEU A 122 7.50 -17.74 -12.94
N THR A 123 8.00 -16.55 -12.62
CA THR A 123 8.07 -16.07 -11.25
C THR A 123 6.80 -15.32 -10.81
N GLY A 124 5.98 -14.88 -11.77
CA GLY A 124 4.77 -14.08 -11.49
C GLY A 124 3.84 -14.67 -10.44
N PRO A 125 3.44 -15.96 -10.56
CA PRO A 125 2.56 -16.56 -9.55
C PRO A 125 3.14 -16.56 -8.13
N LEU A 126 4.45 -16.71 -8.00
CA LEU A 126 5.13 -16.66 -6.71
C LEU A 126 5.13 -15.23 -6.15
N ILE A 127 5.37 -14.24 -7.00
CA ILE A 127 5.32 -12.83 -6.62
C ILE A 127 3.89 -12.46 -6.19
N ASP A 128 2.88 -12.90 -6.94
CA ASP A 128 1.47 -12.67 -6.57
C ASP A 128 1.18 -13.19 -5.15
N LYS A 129 1.62 -14.40 -4.86
CA LYS A 129 1.41 -15.03 -3.56
C LYS A 129 2.10 -14.24 -2.44
N MET A 130 3.34 -13.82 -2.68
CA MET A 130 4.12 -13.04 -1.73
C MET A 130 3.48 -11.68 -1.46
N LEU A 131 3.08 -10.97 -2.52
CA LEU A 131 2.45 -9.66 -2.40
C LEU A 131 1.09 -9.74 -1.73
N THR A 132 0.29 -10.76 -2.05
CA THR A 132 -1.01 -10.98 -1.42
C THR A 132 -0.84 -11.15 0.10
N ALA A 133 0.11 -11.97 0.53
CA ALA A 133 0.39 -12.16 1.95
C ALA A 133 0.84 -10.85 2.62
N THR A 134 1.72 -10.12 1.95
CA THR A 134 2.26 -8.84 2.45
C THR A 134 1.15 -7.80 2.66
N PHE A 135 0.28 -7.63 1.66
CA PHE A 135 -0.78 -6.62 1.75
C PHE A 135 -1.94 -7.05 2.65
N THR A 136 -2.19 -8.35 2.77
CA THR A 136 -3.12 -8.87 3.77
C THR A 136 -2.65 -8.49 5.17
N GLU A 137 -1.36 -8.64 5.44
CA GLU A 137 -0.76 -8.24 6.71
C GLU A 137 -0.82 -6.73 6.94
N MET A 138 -0.57 -5.94 5.87
CA MET A 138 -0.67 -4.48 5.94
C MET A 138 -2.07 -4.03 6.38
N LEU A 139 -3.11 -4.57 5.76
CA LEU A 139 -4.49 -4.20 6.10
C LEU A 139 -4.83 -4.62 7.54
N ALA A 140 -4.37 -5.79 7.99
CA ALA A 140 -4.58 -6.23 9.36
C ALA A 140 -3.87 -5.32 10.37
N ALA A 141 -2.64 -4.91 10.07
CA ALA A 141 -1.89 -3.99 10.93
C ALA A 141 -2.55 -2.61 10.98
N THR A 142 -3.09 -2.16 9.85
CA THR A 142 -3.81 -0.87 9.78
C THR A 142 -5.08 -0.91 10.63
N GLU A 143 -5.85 -2.00 10.57
CA GLU A 143 -7.02 -2.15 11.44
C GLU A 143 -6.65 -2.11 12.91
N ALA A 144 -5.63 -2.85 13.30
CA ALA A 144 -5.17 -2.90 14.69
C ALA A 144 -4.74 -1.51 15.18
N ALA A 145 -4.01 -0.77 14.37
CA ALA A 145 -3.59 0.59 14.70
C ALA A 145 -4.77 1.56 14.79
N ALA A 146 -5.73 1.45 13.87
CA ALA A 146 -6.92 2.29 13.87
C ALA A 146 -7.78 2.05 15.11
N LEU A 147 -7.94 0.79 15.52
CA LEU A 147 -8.68 0.43 16.73
C LEU A 147 -7.96 0.92 17.99
N ALA A 148 -6.63 0.80 18.06
CA ALA A 148 -5.84 1.28 19.18
C ALA A 148 -5.96 2.80 19.34
N ASN A 149 -5.89 3.54 18.22
CA ASN A 149 -6.01 5.00 18.23
C ASN A 149 -7.41 5.45 18.67
N SER A 150 -8.45 4.72 18.25
CA SER A 150 -9.84 5.01 18.67
C SER A 150 -10.07 4.71 20.14
N GLY A 151 -9.43 3.66 20.68
CA GLY A 151 -9.58 3.25 22.07
C GLY A 151 -8.88 4.16 23.07
N GLU A 152 -8.01 5.05 22.62
CA GLU A 152 -7.29 6.00 23.47
C GLU A 152 -8.09 7.24 23.85
N ARG A 153 -9.32 7.33 23.42
CA ARG A 153 -10.22 8.48 23.70
C ARG A 153 -11.06 8.28 24.94
#